data_a79f576f6c85afaf0865f7f324f6f005
#
_entry.id   a79f576f6c85afaf0865f7f324f6f005
#
_cell.length_a   1.000
_cell.length_b   1.000
_cell.length_c   1.000
_cell.angle_alpha   90.00
_cell.angle_beta   90.00
_cell.angle_gamma   90.00
#
_symmetry.space_group_name_H-M   'P 1'
#
loop_
_entity.id
_entity.type
_entity.pdbx_description
1 polymer ?
#
loop_
_entity_poly.entity_id
_entity_poly.type
_entity_poly.pdbx_seq_one_letter_code
_entity_poly.pdbx_strand_id
1 'polypeptide(L)'
;MSVRTPEQERNEKVVRQLYHLAEATSKDTAKFMSLFAEGGRFYDISAGKKYYGADIGLTVDIYASAFPDMHRELGNFYFHDNVVVVELSLNGTHDGDLVLPVGTIPSTGKKIHAPCCDVFQLKDGKVTSFDCYLIASVLLEQLGVLGNLGAALKH
;
A
#
# COMPACT_ATOMS: atom_id res chain seq x y z
N MET A 1 -7.46 23.69 -17.85
CA MET A 1 -6.74 23.23 -16.64
C MET A 1 -7.67 23.37 -15.43
N SER A 2 -8.00 22.27 -14.77
CA SER A 2 -8.71 22.34 -13.51
C SER A 2 -7.74 22.75 -12.40
N VAL A 3 -8.12 23.78 -11.65
CA VAL A 3 -7.36 24.22 -10.48
C VAL A 3 -7.84 23.39 -9.29
N ARG A 4 -6.89 22.79 -8.56
CA ARG A 4 -7.23 22.05 -7.35
C ARG A 4 -7.75 23.00 -6.27
N THR A 5 -8.76 22.52 -5.52
CA THR A 5 -9.28 23.26 -4.39
C THR A 5 -8.28 23.26 -3.23
N PRO A 6 -8.38 24.22 -2.27
CA PRO A 6 -7.56 24.16 -1.05
C PRO A 6 -7.71 22.84 -0.28
N GLU A 7 -8.87 22.23 -0.29
CA GLU A 7 -9.12 20.94 0.34
C GLU A 7 -8.37 19.81 -0.38
N GLN A 8 -8.36 19.82 -1.71
CA GLN A 8 -7.59 18.84 -2.49
C GLN A 8 -6.08 19.00 -2.27
N GLU A 9 -5.57 20.22 -2.15
CA GLU A 9 -4.19 20.46 -1.82
C GLU A 9 -3.83 19.94 -0.42
N ARG A 10 -4.71 20.16 0.55
CA ARG A 10 -4.55 19.60 1.90
C ARG A 10 -4.56 18.08 1.88
N ASN A 11 -5.48 17.49 1.12
CA ASN A 11 -5.59 16.04 0.97
C ASN A 11 -4.33 15.44 0.34
N GLU A 12 -3.74 16.10 -0.65
CA GLU A 12 -2.46 15.67 -1.22
C GLU A 12 -1.36 15.61 -0.17
N LYS A 13 -1.27 16.63 0.68
CA LYS A 13 -0.26 16.65 1.76
C LYS A 13 -0.44 15.49 2.74
N VAL A 14 -1.68 15.20 3.11
CA VAL A 14 -1.98 14.06 4.01
C VAL A 14 -1.58 12.75 3.37
N VAL A 15 -1.93 12.52 2.10
CA VAL A 15 -1.61 11.29 1.38
C VAL A 15 -0.09 11.13 1.22
N ARG A 16 0.62 12.19 0.86
CA ARG A 16 2.09 12.13 0.77
C ARG A 16 2.73 11.85 2.12
N GLN A 17 2.17 12.40 3.19
CA GLN A 17 2.66 12.12 4.55
C GLN A 17 2.44 10.66 4.94
N LEU A 18 1.29 10.06 4.56
CA LEU A 18 1.05 8.63 4.78
C LEU A 18 2.16 7.78 4.16
N TYR A 19 2.49 8.04 2.91
CA TYR A 19 3.57 7.29 2.23
C TYR A 19 4.91 7.50 2.90
N HIS A 20 5.23 8.73 3.30
CA HIS A 20 6.47 9.03 4.00
C HIS A 20 6.58 8.24 5.32
N LEU A 21 5.50 8.14 6.07
CA LEU A 21 5.46 7.41 7.34
C LEU A 21 5.50 5.88 7.18
N ALA A 22 5.35 5.39 5.98
CA ALA A 22 5.44 3.96 5.66
C ALA A 22 6.75 3.57 4.94
N GLU A 23 7.63 4.54 4.65
CA GLU A 23 8.95 4.29 4.07
C GLU A 23 9.90 3.66 5.10
N ALA A 24 10.83 2.82 4.64
CA ALA A 24 11.77 2.13 5.52
C ALA A 24 12.58 3.08 6.39
N THR A 25 12.99 4.23 5.84
CA THR A 25 13.87 5.19 6.51
C THR A 25 13.13 6.17 7.44
N SER A 26 11.82 6.28 7.31
CA SER A 26 11.01 7.26 8.04
C SER A 26 9.75 6.66 8.66
N LYS A 27 9.73 5.34 8.81
CA LYS A 27 8.57 4.59 9.31
C LYS A 27 8.16 5.08 10.71
N ASP A 28 6.88 5.44 10.83
CA ASP A 28 6.24 5.77 12.09
C ASP A 28 4.79 5.29 12.03
N THR A 29 4.58 4.08 12.48
CA THR A 29 3.28 3.39 12.41
C THR A 29 2.20 4.09 13.23
N ALA A 30 2.55 4.61 14.41
CA ALA A 30 1.59 5.32 15.26
C ALA A 30 1.09 6.60 14.57
N LYS A 31 2.01 7.36 13.97
CA LYS A 31 1.68 8.58 13.24
C LYS A 31 0.89 8.28 11.99
N PHE A 32 1.24 7.20 11.27
CA PHE A 32 0.48 6.71 10.13
C PHE A 32 -0.99 6.47 10.50
N MET A 33 -1.24 5.74 11.58
CA MET A 33 -2.60 5.47 12.06
C MET A 33 -3.34 6.75 12.45
N SER A 34 -2.64 7.74 12.99
CA SER A 34 -3.24 9.00 13.44
C SER A 34 -3.82 9.83 12.29
N LEU A 35 -3.44 9.57 11.05
CA LEU A 35 -3.95 10.27 9.87
C LEU A 35 -5.29 9.72 9.40
N PHE A 36 -5.74 8.60 9.96
CA PHE A 36 -7.06 8.03 9.67
C PHE A 36 -8.13 8.65 10.58
N ALA A 37 -9.33 8.84 10.03
CA ALA A 37 -10.50 9.24 10.80
C ALA A 37 -10.93 8.12 11.73
N GLU A 38 -11.66 8.46 12.79
CA GLU A 38 -12.33 7.47 13.63
C GLU A 38 -13.26 6.62 12.75
N GLY A 39 -13.17 5.29 12.88
CA GLY A 39 -13.91 4.37 12.02
C GLY A 39 -13.35 4.22 10.61
N GLY A 40 -12.24 4.89 10.30
CA GLY A 40 -11.56 4.76 9.02
C GLY A 40 -10.98 3.36 8.80
N ARG A 41 -10.75 3.01 7.53
CA ARG A 41 -10.28 1.68 7.18
C ARG A 41 -9.15 1.70 6.17
N PHE A 42 -8.33 0.67 6.24
CA PHE A 42 -7.41 0.26 5.18
C PHE A 42 -7.94 -1.05 4.59
N TYR A 43 -8.14 -1.09 3.28
CA TYR A 43 -8.56 -2.31 2.58
C TYR A 43 -7.44 -2.77 1.66
N ASP A 44 -6.80 -3.87 2.01
CA ASP A 44 -5.87 -4.56 1.12
C ASP A 44 -6.70 -5.39 0.13
N ILE A 45 -6.95 -4.82 -1.05
CA ILE A 45 -7.82 -5.44 -2.06
C ILE A 45 -7.20 -6.77 -2.55
N SER A 46 -5.87 -6.80 -2.73
CA SER A 46 -5.19 -7.98 -3.24
C SER A 46 -5.25 -9.17 -2.28
N ALA A 47 -5.32 -8.91 -0.98
CA ALA A 47 -5.46 -9.94 0.06
C ALA A 47 -6.91 -10.15 0.48
N GLY A 48 -7.84 -9.29 0.05
CA GLY A 48 -9.24 -9.35 0.44
C GLY A 48 -9.47 -9.04 1.91
N LYS A 49 -8.61 -8.23 2.54
CA LYS A 49 -8.65 -8.00 3.98
C LYS A 49 -8.78 -6.53 4.34
N LYS A 50 -9.72 -6.22 5.23
CA LYS A 50 -9.93 -4.88 5.78
C LYS A 50 -9.34 -4.78 7.18
N TYR A 51 -8.78 -3.61 7.47
CA TYR A 51 -8.15 -3.28 8.75
C TYR A 51 -8.78 -2.02 9.32
N TYR A 52 -9.07 -2.03 10.62
CA TYR A 52 -9.68 -0.91 11.33
C TYR A 52 -8.91 -0.61 12.61
N GLY A 53 -8.95 0.64 13.05
CA GLY A 53 -8.35 1.04 14.32
C GLY A 53 -6.86 0.70 14.42
N ALA A 54 -6.47 0.06 15.51
CA ALA A 54 -5.07 -0.32 15.75
C ALA A 54 -4.52 -1.30 14.72
N ASP A 55 -5.39 -2.09 14.07
CA ASP A 55 -4.95 -3.06 13.08
C ASP A 55 -4.45 -2.41 11.78
N ILE A 56 -4.81 -1.14 11.53
CA ILE A 56 -4.31 -0.41 10.35
C ILE A 56 -2.78 -0.39 10.33
N GLY A 57 -2.14 -0.27 11.49
CA GLY A 57 -0.69 -0.27 11.59
C GLY A 57 -0.02 -1.56 11.12
N LEU A 58 -0.73 -2.69 11.20
CA LEU A 58 -0.21 -3.98 10.73
C LEU A 58 0.13 -3.96 9.24
N THR A 59 -0.59 -3.18 8.45
CA THR A 59 -0.35 -3.08 7.00
C THR A 59 1.04 -2.52 6.69
N VAL A 60 1.50 -1.57 7.50
CA VAL A 60 2.85 -1.01 7.38
C VAL A 60 3.89 -2.02 7.87
N ASP A 61 3.64 -2.63 9.02
CA ASP A 61 4.60 -3.53 9.66
C ASP A 61 4.82 -4.82 8.87
N ILE A 62 3.78 -5.38 8.26
CA ILE A 62 3.89 -6.59 7.42
C ILE A 62 4.86 -6.36 6.27
N TYR A 63 4.69 -5.27 5.53
CA TYR A 63 5.55 -4.96 4.39
C TYR A 63 6.94 -4.49 4.82
N ALA A 64 7.05 -3.74 5.93
CA ALA A 64 8.35 -3.33 6.45
C ALA A 64 9.18 -4.52 6.94
N SER A 65 8.55 -5.56 7.48
CA SER A 65 9.24 -6.78 7.90
C SER A 65 9.70 -7.62 6.72
N ALA A 66 8.85 -7.74 5.69
CA ALA A 66 9.17 -8.52 4.49
C ALA A 66 10.21 -7.81 3.60
N PHE A 67 10.12 -6.49 3.50
CA PHE A 67 10.97 -5.65 2.67
C PHE A 67 11.60 -4.53 3.53
N PRO A 68 12.70 -4.83 4.26
CA PRO A 68 13.29 -3.84 5.18
C PRO A 68 13.80 -2.56 4.52
N ASP A 69 13.99 -2.57 3.20
CA ASP A 69 14.39 -1.44 2.38
C ASP A 69 13.22 -0.87 1.56
N MET A 70 11.98 -1.10 1.97
CA MET A 70 10.80 -0.68 1.24
C MET A 70 10.84 0.81 0.85
N HIS A 71 10.65 1.05 -0.45
CA HIS A 71 10.50 2.38 -1.02
C HIS A 71 9.32 2.39 -1.98
N ARG A 72 8.43 3.36 -1.79
CA ARG A 72 7.30 3.60 -2.68
C ARG A 72 7.63 4.76 -3.59
N GLU A 73 7.72 4.50 -4.88
CA GLU A 73 7.92 5.53 -5.89
C GLU A 73 6.56 6.02 -6.35
N LEU A 74 6.23 7.27 -6.01
CA LEU A 74 4.94 7.87 -6.33
C LEU A 74 4.95 8.41 -7.76
N GLY A 75 3.91 8.05 -8.52
CA GLY A 75 3.70 8.52 -9.88
C GLY A 75 2.63 9.61 -9.94
N ASN A 76 1.58 9.35 -10.69
CA ASN A 76 0.52 10.33 -10.92
C ASN A 76 -0.49 10.39 -9.78
N PHE A 77 -0.94 11.60 -9.46
CA PHE A 77 -2.03 11.86 -8.53
C PHE A 77 -3.23 12.39 -9.29
N TYR A 78 -4.41 11.86 -8.97
CA TYR A 78 -5.68 12.29 -9.55
C TYR A 78 -6.61 12.70 -8.42
N PHE A 79 -7.37 13.77 -8.64
CA PHE A 79 -8.25 14.35 -7.63
C PHE A 79 -9.67 14.49 -8.16
N HIS A 80 -10.64 14.04 -7.38
CA HIS A 80 -12.05 14.28 -7.63
C HIS A 80 -12.74 14.48 -6.28
N ASP A 81 -13.25 15.70 -6.04
CA ASP A 81 -13.79 16.07 -4.74
C ASP A 81 -12.82 15.70 -3.60
N ASN A 82 -13.22 14.86 -2.66
CA ASN A 82 -12.41 14.36 -1.56
C ASN A 82 -11.76 13.00 -1.83
N VAL A 83 -11.67 12.62 -3.09
CA VAL A 83 -10.99 11.39 -3.51
C VAL A 83 -9.62 11.73 -4.08
N VAL A 84 -8.61 11.00 -3.64
CA VAL A 84 -7.25 11.05 -4.19
C VAL A 84 -6.90 9.67 -4.70
N VAL A 85 -6.47 9.59 -5.95
CA VAL A 85 -5.99 8.34 -6.56
C VAL A 85 -4.51 8.51 -6.85
N VAL A 86 -3.70 7.53 -6.45
CA VAL A 86 -2.24 7.56 -6.63
C VAL A 86 -1.79 6.31 -7.35
N GLU A 87 -1.11 6.49 -8.46
CA GLU A 87 -0.38 5.41 -9.13
C GLU A 87 1.05 5.40 -8.61
N LEU A 88 1.55 4.24 -8.20
CA LEU A 88 2.87 4.11 -7.60
C LEU A 88 3.46 2.73 -7.88
N SER A 89 4.71 2.55 -7.49
CA SER A 89 5.34 1.23 -7.41
C SER A 89 5.86 0.98 -6.00
N LEU A 90 5.81 -0.29 -5.59
CA LEU A 90 6.44 -0.78 -4.37
C LEU A 90 7.77 -1.42 -4.76
N ASN A 91 8.85 -0.97 -4.13
CA ASN A 91 10.21 -1.40 -4.44
C ASN A 91 10.87 -1.87 -3.15
N GLY A 92 11.63 -2.95 -3.23
CA GLY A 92 12.33 -3.46 -2.07
C GLY A 92 12.97 -4.80 -2.34
N THR A 93 13.71 -5.30 -1.34
CA THR A 93 14.34 -6.61 -1.36
C THR A 93 13.66 -7.51 -0.33
N HIS A 94 13.24 -8.70 -0.76
CA HIS A 94 12.52 -9.66 0.07
C HIS A 94 13.49 -10.38 1.02
N ASP A 95 13.91 -9.68 2.07
CA ASP A 95 14.87 -10.17 3.06
C ASP A 95 14.21 -10.67 4.35
N GLY A 96 12.92 -10.52 4.49
CA GLY A 96 12.12 -11.04 5.61
C GLY A 96 10.91 -11.82 5.13
N ASP A 97 10.29 -12.57 6.03
CA ASP A 97 9.11 -13.35 5.70
C ASP A 97 7.93 -12.44 5.35
N LEU A 98 7.22 -12.77 4.27
CA LEU A 98 5.98 -12.07 3.89
C LEU A 98 4.78 -12.87 4.42
N VAL A 99 4.11 -12.31 5.42
CA VAL A 99 2.94 -12.92 6.03
C VAL A 99 1.67 -12.49 5.28
N LEU A 100 1.02 -13.47 4.66
CA LEU A 100 -0.25 -13.29 3.94
C LEU A 100 -1.36 -14.06 4.65
N PRO A 101 -2.65 -13.72 4.40
CA PRO A 101 -3.76 -14.49 5.00
C PRO A 101 -3.74 -15.98 4.67
N VAL A 102 -3.20 -16.35 3.51
CA VAL A 102 -3.11 -17.75 3.04
C VAL A 102 -1.86 -18.47 3.55
N GLY A 103 -0.94 -17.78 4.18
CA GLY A 103 0.31 -18.36 4.69
C GLY A 103 1.49 -17.42 4.54
N THR A 104 2.67 -17.90 4.90
CA THR A 104 3.90 -17.11 4.91
C THR A 104 4.81 -17.52 3.76
N ILE A 105 5.31 -16.54 3.00
CA ILE A 105 6.35 -16.75 2.00
C ILE A 105 7.70 -16.44 2.66
N PRO A 106 8.57 -17.45 2.87
CA PRO A 106 9.90 -17.21 3.42
C PRO A 106 10.72 -16.28 2.53
N SER A 107 11.66 -15.56 3.11
CA SER A 107 12.49 -14.60 2.39
C SER A 107 13.18 -15.25 1.18
N THR A 108 13.11 -14.58 0.04
CA THR A 108 13.70 -15.07 -1.22
C THR A 108 14.99 -14.34 -1.60
N GLY A 109 15.27 -13.20 -0.97
CA GLY A 109 16.36 -12.31 -1.34
C GLY A 109 16.15 -11.58 -2.67
N LYS A 110 14.98 -11.74 -3.30
CA LYS A 110 14.67 -11.15 -4.60
C LYS A 110 14.16 -9.73 -4.46
N LYS A 111 14.43 -8.92 -5.48
CA LYS A 111 13.94 -7.55 -5.55
C LYS A 111 12.56 -7.51 -6.20
N ILE A 112 11.71 -6.61 -5.69
CA ILE A 112 10.42 -6.31 -6.30
C ILE A 112 10.39 -4.88 -6.84
N HIS A 113 9.61 -4.72 -7.90
CA HIS A 113 9.18 -3.45 -8.47
C HIS A 113 7.75 -3.68 -8.95
N ALA A 114 6.80 -3.59 -8.00
CA ALA A 114 5.41 -3.98 -8.24
C ALA A 114 4.51 -2.76 -8.42
N PRO A 115 3.70 -2.70 -9.48
CA PRO A 115 2.77 -1.60 -9.67
C PRO A 115 1.62 -1.68 -8.66
N CYS A 116 1.16 -0.50 -8.26
CA CYS A 116 0.08 -0.35 -7.29
C CYS A 116 -0.74 0.88 -7.64
N CYS A 117 -2.02 0.85 -7.32
CA CYS A 117 -2.90 2.01 -7.40
C CYS A 117 -3.68 2.10 -6.09
N ASP A 118 -3.60 3.25 -5.44
CA ASP A 118 -4.27 3.47 -4.16
C ASP A 118 -5.37 4.50 -4.33
N VAL A 119 -6.53 4.23 -3.73
CA VAL A 119 -7.69 5.13 -3.74
C VAL A 119 -7.98 5.55 -2.31
N PHE A 120 -7.91 6.85 -2.06
CA PHE A 120 -8.15 7.45 -0.76
C PHE A 120 -9.44 8.25 -0.78
N GLN A 121 -10.24 8.12 0.26
CA GLN A 121 -11.31 9.06 0.56
C GLN A 121 -10.98 9.75 1.87
N LEU A 122 -11.14 11.08 1.90
CA LEU A 122 -10.82 11.88 3.07
C LEU A 122 -12.03 12.73 3.48
N LYS A 123 -12.04 13.10 4.75
CA LYS A 123 -13.00 14.05 5.31
C LYS A 123 -12.29 14.89 6.36
N ASP A 124 -12.37 16.21 6.21
CA ASP A 124 -11.72 17.15 7.13
C ASP A 124 -10.23 16.85 7.35
N GLY A 125 -9.53 16.47 6.27
CA GLY A 125 -8.09 16.17 6.31
C GLY A 125 -7.72 14.83 6.93
N LYS A 126 -8.68 13.94 7.18
CA LYS A 126 -8.46 12.60 7.72
C LYS A 126 -8.91 11.55 6.71
N VAL A 127 -8.18 10.43 6.65
CA VAL A 127 -8.51 9.33 5.74
C VAL A 127 -9.66 8.52 6.30
N THR A 128 -10.76 8.46 5.55
CA THR A 128 -11.91 7.61 5.89
C THR A 128 -11.81 6.23 5.25
N SER A 129 -11.18 6.14 4.07
CA SER A 129 -10.86 4.86 3.44
C SER A 129 -9.59 4.96 2.63
N PHE A 130 -8.81 3.91 2.69
CA PHE A 130 -7.60 3.70 1.91
C PHE A 130 -7.74 2.32 1.27
N ASP A 131 -8.03 2.28 -0.03
CA ASP A 131 -8.16 1.03 -0.78
C ASP A 131 -6.90 0.83 -1.60
N CYS A 132 -6.15 -0.24 -1.30
CA CYS A 132 -4.88 -0.56 -1.92
C CYS A 132 -5.05 -1.64 -2.99
N TYR A 133 -4.84 -1.26 -4.24
CA TYR A 133 -4.89 -2.15 -5.41
C TYR A 133 -3.47 -2.53 -5.84
N LEU A 134 -2.79 -3.30 -5.01
CA LEU A 134 -1.49 -3.86 -5.37
C LEU A 134 -1.69 -4.93 -6.44
N ILE A 135 -0.88 -4.89 -7.49
CA ILE A 135 -0.89 -5.95 -8.52
C ILE A 135 -0.08 -7.13 -7.98
N ALA A 136 -0.74 -7.93 -7.16
CA ALA A 136 -0.10 -9.01 -6.42
C ALA A 136 0.48 -10.08 -7.34
N SER A 137 -0.10 -10.33 -8.51
CA SER A 137 0.44 -11.29 -9.47
C SER A 137 1.84 -10.91 -9.95
N VAL A 138 2.11 -9.62 -10.17
CA VAL A 138 3.44 -9.14 -10.57
C VAL A 138 4.42 -9.32 -9.41
N LEU A 139 4.02 -8.94 -8.21
CA LEU A 139 4.86 -9.12 -7.02
C LEU A 139 5.22 -10.58 -6.81
N LEU A 140 4.25 -11.48 -6.85
CA LEU A 140 4.46 -12.92 -6.64
C LEU A 140 5.32 -13.53 -7.74
N GLU A 141 5.16 -13.08 -9.00
CA GLU A 141 6.03 -13.50 -10.09
C GLU A 141 7.48 -13.08 -9.85
N GLN A 142 7.69 -11.83 -9.44
CA GLN A 142 9.02 -11.32 -9.13
C GLN A 142 9.68 -12.06 -7.96
N LEU A 143 8.90 -12.54 -7.01
CA LEU A 143 9.40 -13.41 -5.93
C LEU A 143 9.62 -14.85 -6.38
N GLY A 144 9.21 -15.21 -7.60
CA GLY A 144 9.41 -16.56 -8.14
C GLY A 144 8.46 -17.61 -7.56
N VAL A 145 7.30 -17.21 -7.02
CA VAL A 145 6.37 -18.12 -6.32
C VAL A 145 5.11 -18.45 -7.12
N LEU A 146 5.00 -18.01 -8.38
CA LEU A 146 3.88 -18.38 -9.27
C LEU A 146 4.14 -19.67 -10.07
N GLY A 147 5.03 -20.54 -9.61
CA GLY A 147 5.50 -21.71 -10.36
C GLY A 147 4.43 -22.75 -10.69
N ASN A 148 3.27 -22.73 -10.03
CA ASN A 148 2.19 -23.69 -10.27
C ASN A 148 1.22 -23.30 -11.39
N LEU A 149 1.39 -22.14 -12.00
CA LEU A 149 0.49 -21.70 -13.05
C LEU A 149 0.48 -22.67 -14.24
N GLY A 150 1.65 -23.20 -14.62
CA GLY A 150 1.76 -24.17 -15.70
C GLY A 150 0.92 -25.44 -15.46
N ALA A 151 0.83 -25.88 -14.22
CA ALA A 151 0.02 -27.06 -13.86
C ALA A 151 -1.49 -26.79 -13.95
N ALA A 152 -1.91 -25.54 -13.82
CA ALA A 152 -3.31 -25.15 -13.90
C ALA A 152 -3.79 -24.92 -15.36
N LEU A 153 -2.87 -24.72 -16.29
CA LEU A 153 -3.20 -24.47 -17.69
C LEU A 153 -3.53 -25.77 -18.40
N LYS A 154 -4.59 -25.76 -19.19
CA LYS A 154 -4.91 -26.86 -20.14
C LYS A 154 -4.35 -26.49 -21.51
N HIS A 155 -3.68 -27.43 -22.09
CA HIS A 155 -3.11 -27.30 -23.44
C HIS A 155 -3.85 -28.18 -24.42
#